data_40d08c166556c7f694d124498402e254
#
_entry.id   40d08c166556c7f694d124498402e254
#
_cell.length_a   1.000
_cell.length_b   1.000
_cell.length_c   1.000
_cell.angle_alpha   90.00
_cell.angle_beta   90.00
_cell.angle_gamma   90.00
#
_symmetry.space_group_name_H-M   'P 1'
#
loop_
_entity.id
_entity.type
_entity.pdbx_description
1 polymer ?
#
loop_
_entity_poly.entity_id
_entity_poly.type
_entity_poly.pdbx_seq_one_letter_code
_entity_poly.pdbx_strand_id
1 'polypeptide(L)'
;MTDEHELQRMDNEVAAIAQGAAHPFLFAAVPVESWNDELSPWKAPAVWGKQGFGGNAADTLRFLTEQVVPTLKRQFYLPENIKIILGGYSLAGLFALWASTQTDLFYGVAAASPSVWFLCWMEFEQQHPIQAQHVYLSLGDKEERTKNAVMAAVGDNIRALHSRLAERGTDCTLEWNSGGHFKDADLRTAKAFRWTMEEHI
;
A
#
# COMPACT_ATOMS: atom_id res chain seq x y z
N MET A 1 4.96 19.03 4.26
CA MET A 1 6.26 19.19 4.95
C MET A 1 6.46 17.93 5.75
N THR A 2 7.43 17.13 5.40
CA THR A 2 7.87 15.96 6.14
C THR A 2 8.59 16.49 7.38
N ASP A 3 8.16 16.15 8.59
CA ASP A 3 8.88 16.55 9.79
C ASP A 3 10.12 15.66 9.98
N GLU A 4 10.99 16.05 10.91
CA GLU A 4 12.26 15.34 11.16
C GLU A 4 12.06 13.89 11.62
N HIS A 5 10.94 13.60 12.30
CA HIS A 5 10.57 12.25 12.73
C HIS A 5 10.09 11.37 11.55
N GLU A 6 9.42 11.96 10.58
CA GLU A 6 9.01 11.23 9.37
C GLU A 6 10.22 10.90 8.49
N LEU A 7 11.18 11.83 8.35
CA LEU A 7 12.44 11.57 7.66
C LEU A 7 13.24 10.45 8.33
N GLN A 8 13.34 10.45 9.66
CA GLN A 8 14.04 9.39 10.40
C GLN A 8 13.37 8.03 10.25
N ARG A 9 12.04 7.97 10.21
CA ARG A 9 11.31 6.72 9.93
C ARG A 9 11.55 6.22 8.52
N MET A 10 11.59 7.11 7.55
CA MET A 10 11.89 6.78 6.15
C MET A 10 13.32 6.24 6.00
N ASP A 11 14.30 6.84 6.68
CA ASP A 11 15.67 6.35 6.71
C ASP A 11 15.75 4.92 7.29
N ASN A 12 15.03 4.66 8.39
CA ASN A 12 14.94 3.33 8.99
C ASN A 12 14.28 2.32 8.04
N GLU A 13 13.21 2.72 7.37
CA GLU A 13 12.50 1.90 6.38
C GLU A 13 13.43 1.52 5.22
N VAL A 14 14.08 2.51 4.60
CA VAL A 14 15.02 2.27 3.48
C VAL A 14 16.19 1.41 3.92
N ALA A 15 16.76 1.67 5.09
CA ALA A 15 17.86 0.85 5.63
C ALA A 15 17.41 -0.61 5.86
N ALA A 16 16.20 -0.81 6.39
CA ALA A 16 15.65 -2.15 6.60
C ALA A 16 15.36 -2.87 5.27
N ILE A 17 14.88 -2.16 4.25
CA ILE A 17 14.72 -2.73 2.89
C ILE A 17 16.09 -3.16 2.36
N ALA A 18 17.10 -2.27 2.42
CA ALA A 18 18.42 -2.51 1.86
C ALA A 18 19.15 -3.69 2.51
N GLN A 19 18.96 -3.92 3.82
CA GLN A 19 19.57 -5.05 4.53
C GLN A 19 19.15 -6.43 4.02
N GLY A 20 17.98 -6.54 3.38
CA GLY A 20 17.46 -7.82 2.92
C GLY A 20 17.18 -7.88 1.41
N ALA A 21 17.43 -6.81 0.68
CA ALA A 21 17.22 -6.80 -0.77
C ALA A 21 18.26 -7.67 -1.49
N ALA A 22 17.79 -8.64 -2.29
CA ALA A 22 18.66 -9.48 -3.11
C ALA A 22 19.21 -8.74 -4.34
N HIS A 23 18.55 -7.67 -4.78
CA HIS A 23 18.89 -6.90 -5.97
C HIS A 23 18.94 -5.40 -5.68
N PRO A 24 19.71 -4.63 -6.46
CA PRO A 24 19.66 -3.17 -6.40
C PRO A 24 18.25 -2.64 -6.68
N PHE A 25 17.84 -1.61 -5.95
CA PHE A 25 16.55 -0.96 -6.14
C PHE A 25 16.68 0.55 -6.06
N LEU A 26 15.71 1.25 -6.65
CA LEU A 26 15.50 2.68 -6.47
C LEU A 26 14.27 2.87 -5.59
N PHE A 27 14.43 3.55 -4.45
CA PHE A 27 13.32 3.92 -3.59
C PHE A 27 12.90 5.36 -3.88
N ALA A 28 11.62 5.58 -4.12
CA ALA A 28 11.05 6.89 -4.35
C ALA A 28 9.90 7.13 -3.36
N ALA A 29 10.10 8.05 -2.42
CA ALA A 29 9.04 8.51 -1.53
C ALA A 29 8.27 9.64 -2.20
N VAL A 30 6.95 9.50 -2.28
CA VAL A 30 6.06 10.50 -2.88
C VAL A 30 5.24 11.15 -1.75
N PRO A 31 5.48 12.43 -1.45
CA PRO A 31 4.73 13.13 -0.42
C PRO A 31 3.32 13.44 -0.92
N VAL A 32 2.35 13.41 -0.01
CA VAL A 32 0.97 13.87 -0.21
C VAL A 32 0.68 15.03 0.75
N GLU A 33 -0.09 16.00 0.31
CA GLU A 33 -0.43 17.19 1.12
C GLU A 33 -1.66 16.93 2.00
N SER A 34 -2.63 16.19 1.47
CA SER A 34 -3.88 15.85 2.15
C SER A 34 -4.08 14.33 2.16
N TRP A 35 -3.64 13.69 3.24
CA TRP A 35 -3.67 12.24 3.40
C TRP A 35 -5.03 11.61 3.08
N ASN A 36 -6.11 12.15 3.67
CA ASN A 36 -7.44 11.61 3.47
C ASN A 36 -8.03 11.88 2.09
N ASP A 37 -7.61 12.95 1.43
CA ASP A 37 -8.17 13.32 0.14
C ASP A 37 -7.43 12.64 -1.00
N GLU A 38 -6.10 12.70 -0.99
CA GLU A 38 -5.27 12.26 -2.09
C GLU A 38 -5.09 10.73 -2.18
N LEU A 39 -5.30 10.01 -1.06
CA LEU A 39 -5.13 8.57 -1.01
C LEU A 39 -6.44 7.78 -0.98
N SER A 40 -7.59 8.45 -0.90
CA SER A 40 -8.89 7.77 -0.90
C SER A 40 -9.46 7.61 -2.31
N PRO A 41 -9.95 6.40 -2.68
CA PRO A 41 -10.50 6.12 -4.01
C PRO A 41 -11.71 6.96 -4.39
N TRP A 42 -12.56 7.26 -3.42
CA TRP A 42 -13.79 8.08 -3.57
C TRP A 42 -14.13 8.78 -2.27
N LYS A 43 -15.08 9.69 -2.34
CA LYS A 43 -15.57 10.42 -1.17
C LYS A 43 -16.24 9.49 -0.17
N ALA A 44 -15.86 9.63 1.09
CA ALA A 44 -16.45 8.87 2.19
C ALA A 44 -16.56 9.73 3.46
N PRO A 45 -17.53 9.44 4.34
CA PRO A 45 -17.63 10.12 5.62
C PRO A 45 -16.43 9.82 6.52
N ALA A 46 -16.22 10.68 7.52
CA ALA A 46 -15.23 10.43 8.55
C ALA A 46 -15.56 9.15 9.31
N VAL A 47 -14.57 8.26 9.46
CA VAL A 47 -14.65 7.07 10.30
C VAL A 47 -14.09 7.35 11.69
N TRP A 48 -13.16 8.31 11.76
CA TRP A 48 -12.58 8.80 13.00
C TRP A 48 -12.41 10.31 12.92
N GLY A 49 -12.61 11.03 14.05
CA GLY A 49 -12.54 12.48 14.07
C GLY A 49 -13.67 13.17 13.29
N LYS A 50 -13.36 14.28 12.62
CA LYS A 50 -14.34 15.11 11.87
C LYS A 50 -14.03 15.18 10.37
N GLN A 51 -12.82 14.82 9.95
CA GLN A 51 -12.40 14.91 8.56
C GLN A 51 -12.81 13.65 7.80
N GLY A 52 -13.60 13.81 6.77
CA GLY A 52 -13.93 12.75 5.81
C GLY A 52 -12.81 12.50 4.80
N PHE A 53 -13.13 11.79 3.74
CA PHE A 53 -12.24 11.42 2.66
C PHE A 53 -12.64 12.11 1.37
N GLY A 54 -11.68 12.71 0.66
CA GLY A 54 -11.95 13.56 -0.51
C GLY A 54 -12.16 12.82 -1.82
N GLY A 55 -11.55 11.63 -1.96
CA GLY A 55 -11.72 10.78 -3.16
C GLY A 55 -10.88 11.21 -4.35
N ASN A 56 -9.68 11.77 -4.12
CA ASN A 56 -8.81 12.29 -5.16
C ASN A 56 -7.68 11.32 -5.55
N ALA A 57 -7.76 10.04 -5.18
CA ALA A 57 -6.75 9.03 -5.51
C ALA A 57 -6.46 8.92 -7.02
N ALA A 58 -7.44 9.21 -7.87
CA ALA A 58 -7.24 9.20 -9.32
C ALA A 58 -6.24 10.27 -9.79
N ASP A 59 -6.23 11.45 -9.16
CA ASP A 59 -5.27 12.50 -9.48
C ASP A 59 -3.86 12.13 -9.00
N THR A 60 -3.77 11.51 -7.82
CA THR A 60 -2.50 10.98 -7.29
C THR A 60 -1.95 9.87 -8.20
N LEU A 61 -2.80 8.94 -8.64
CA LEU A 61 -2.39 7.89 -9.57
C LEU A 61 -1.90 8.49 -10.90
N ARG A 62 -2.63 9.46 -11.46
CA ARG A 62 -2.23 10.15 -12.68
C ARG A 62 -0.87 10.84 -12.52
N PHE A 63 -0.65 11.54 -11.40
CA PHE A 63 0.65 12.14 -11.08
C PHE A 63 1.77 11.09 -11.04
N LEU A 64 1.55 9.94 -10.40
CA LEU A 64 2.52 8.85 -10.36
C LEU A 64 2.85 8.31 -11.76
N THR A 65 1.83 8.02 -12.56
CA THR A 65 1.98 7.35 -13.85
C THR A 65 2.49 8.26 -14.95
N GLU A 66 2.09 9.53 -14.95
CA GLU A 66 2.41 10.47 -16.02
C GLU A 66 3.63 11.36 -15.72
N GLN A 67 3.97 11.54 -14.43
CA GLN A 67 5.06 12.44 -14.06
C GLN A 67 6.18 11.73 -13.28
N VAL A 68 5.85 11.05 -12.17
CA VAL A 68 6.89 10.48 -11.29
C VAL A 68 7.63 9.34 -11.99
N VAL A 69 6.93 8.31 -12.44
CA VAL A 69 7.55 7.13 -13.06
C VAL A 69 8.35 7.50 -14.31
N PRO A 70 7.83 8.30 -15.28
CA PRO A 70 8.62 8.70 -16.46
C PRO A 70 9.84 9.55 -16.10
N THR A 71 9.72 10.40 -15.08
CA THR A 71 10.85 11.24 -14.64
C THR A 71 11.96 10.40 -14.03
N LEU A 72 11.60 9.44 -13.16
CA LEU A 72 12.58 8.52 -12.56
C LEU A 72 13.24 7.63 -13.61
N LYS A 73 12.48 7.08 -14.56
CA LYS A 73 13.03 6.29 -15.66
C LYS A 73 14.07 7.09 -16.45
N ARG A 74 13.75 8.32 -16.81
CA ARG A 74 14.67 9.20 -17.56
C ARG A 74 15.88 9.62 -16.73
N GLN A 75 15.68 10.03 -15.48
CA GLN A 75 16.75 10.58 -14.62
C GLN A 75 17.79 9.51 -14.23
N PHE A 76 17.33 8.28 -13.98
CA PHE A 76 18.19 7.19 -13.55
C PHE A 76 18.48 6.17 -14.66
N TYR A 77 18.12 6.47 -15.92
CA TYR A 77 18.34 5.60 -17.07
C TYR A 77 17.79 4.18 -16.85
N LEU A 78 16.61 4.08 -16.23
CA LEU A 78 16.00 2.78 -15.91
C LEU A 78 15.44 2.14 -17.20
N PRO A 79 15.50 0.81 -17.35
CA PRO A 79 14.93 0.12 -18.50
C PRO A 79 13.40 0.23 -18.53
N GLU A 80 12.81 0.17 -19.74
CA GLU A 80 11.36 0.29 -19.91
C GLU A 80 10.58 -0.80 -19.17
N ASN A 81 11.12 -2.00 -19.10
CA ASN A 81 10.52 -3.15 -18.44
C ASN A 81 10.91 -3.30 -16.95
N ILE A 82 11.41 -2.21 -16.31
CA ILE A 82 11.70 -2.24 -14.88
C ILE A 82 10.44 -2.62 -14.08
N LYS A 83 10.59 -3.54 -13.14
CA LYS A 83 9.52 -3.91 -12.22
C LYS A 83 9.26 -2.74 -11.26
N ILE A 84 8.02 -2.27 -11.19
CA ILE A 84 7.59 -1.17 -10.32
C ILE A 84 6.73 -1.73 -9.20
N ILE A 85 7.10 -1.47 -7.97
CA ILE A 85 6.33 -1.84 -6.78
C ILE A 85 5.75 -0.57 -6.17
N LEU A 86 4.45 -0.56 -5.98
CA LEU A 86 3.76 0.50 -5.25
C LEU A 86 3.42 0.01 -3.86
N GLY A 87 3.68 0.81 -2.85
CA GLY A 87 3.39 0.38 -1.49
C GLY A 87 3.14 1.53 -0.53
N GLY A 88 2.69 1.15 0.66
CA GLY A 88 2.46 2.09 1.74
C GLY A 88 1.77 1.47 2.94
N TYR A 89 1.61 2.31 3.96
CA TYR A 89 0.98 1.96 5.22
C TYR A 89 -0.45 2.52 5.31
N SER A 90 -1.37 1.80 5.93
CA SER A 90 -2.71 2.29 6.22
C SER A 90 -3.49 2.72 4.96
N LEU A 91 -3.90 3.98 4.85
CA LEU A 91 -4.61 4.51 3.68
C LEU A 91 -3.73 4.49 2.42
N ALA A 92 -2.40 4.67 2.56
CA ALA A 92 -1.48 4.51 1.43
C ALA A 92 -1.39 3.05 0.95
N GLY A 93 -1.52 2.08 1.85
CA GLY A 93 -1.66 0.66 1.50
C GLY A 93 -2.97 0.38 0.73
N LEU A 94 -4.09 0.99 1.14
CA LEU A 94 -5.33 0.93 0.39
C LEU A 94 -5.19 1.59 -0.99
N PHE A 95 -4.55 2.76 -1.06
CA PHE A 95 -4.27 3.43 -2.33
C PHE A 95 -3.48 2.54 -3.28
N ALA A 96 -2.44 1.86 -2.79
CA ALA A 96 -1.63 0.96 -3.62
C ALA A 96 -2.45 -0.22 -4.18
N LEU A 97 -3.31 -0.83 -3.36
CA LEU A 97 -4.24 -1.87 -3.79
C LEU A 97 -5.22 -1.33 -4.84
N TRP A 98 -5.84 -0.17 -4.59
CA TRP A 98 -6.78 0.46 -5.51
C TRP A 98 -6.10 0.87 -6.82
N ALA A 99 -4.92 1.48 -6.78
CA ALA A 99 -4.17 1.87 -7.97
C ALA A 99 -3.89 0.67 -8.87
N SER A 100 -3.58 -0.48 -8.30
CA SER A 100 -3.38 -1.73 -9.04
C SER A 100 -4.66 -2.33 -9.64
N THR A 101 -5.85 -1.83 -9.30
CA THR A 101 -7.07 -2.16 -10.04
C THR A 101 -7.27 -1.28 -11.27
N GLN A 102 -6.58 -0.14 -11.36
CA GLN A 102 -6.74 0.86 -12.42
C GLN A 102 -5.72 0.72 -13.56
N THR A 103 -4.58 0.07 -13.29
CA THR A 103 -3.48 -0.08 -14.24
C THR A 103 -2.65 -1.31 -13.93
N ASP A 104 -2.06 -1.92 -14.95
CA ASP A 104 -1.11 -3.03 -14.88
C ASP A 104 0.37 -2.57 -14.75
N LEU A 105 0.58 -1.26 -14.58
CA LEU A 105 1.93 -0.69 -14.44
C LEU A 105 2.70 -1.28 -13.24
N PHE A 106 2.01 -1.61 -12.17
CA PHE A 106 2.62 -2.07 -10.94
C PHE A 106 2.77 -3.59 -10.93
N TYR A 107 4.02 -4.04 -11.02
CA TYR A 107 4.38 -5.44 -10.90
C TYR A 107 3.97 -6.03 -9.55
N GLY A 108 4.13 -5.23 -8.48
CA GLY A 108 3.81 -5.67 -7.14
C GLY A 108 3.18 -4.57 -6.27
N VAL A 109 2.45 -5.01 -5.25
CA VAL A 109 1.85 -4.15 -4.23
C VAL A 109 2.32 -4.55 -2.84
N ALA A 110 2.94 -3.60 -2.14
CA ALA A 110 3.41 -3.73 -0.76
C ALA A 110 2.44 -3.01 0.19
N ALA A 111 1.35 -3.68 0.59
CA ALA A 111 0.29 -3.09 1.41
C ALA A 111 0.43 -3.49 2.88
N ALA A 112 1.05 -2.63 3.68
CA ALA A 112 1.22 -2.83 5.11
C ALA A 112 0.05 -2.23 5.90
N SER A 113 -0.64 -3.04 6.70
CA SER A 113 -1.82 -2.66 7.49
C SER A 113 -2.84 -1.80 6.70
N PRO A 114 -3.23 -2.20 5.46
CA PRO A 114 -4.05 -1.37 4.59
C PRO A 114 -5.45 -1.12 5.16
N SER A 115 -5.99 0.06 4.89
CA SER A 115 -7.33 0.48 5.35
C SER A 115 -8.46 -0.22 4.58
N VAL A 116 -8.45 -1.56 4.49
CA VAL A 116 -9.45 -2.35 3.75
C VAL A 116 -10.85 -2.35 4.36
N TRP A 117 -11.03 -1.65 5.47
CA TRP A 117 -12.32 -1.29 6.05
C TRP A 117 -13.00 -0.11 5.33
N PHE A 118 -12.33 0.51 4.36
CA PHE A 118 -12.83 1.68 3.64
C PHE A 118 -14.18 1.39 2.97
N LEU A 119 -15.05 2.40 2.99
CA LEU A 119 -16.44 2.29 2.51
C LEU A 119 -16.52 1.68 1.10
N CYS A 120 -17.29 0.60 0.92
CA CYS A 120 -17.51 -0.11 -0.34
C CYS A 120 -16.24 -0.66 -1.03
N TRP A 121 -15.10 -0.71 -0.34
CA TRP A 121 -13.86 -1.22 -0.93
C TRP A 121 -13.98 -2.70 -1.32
N MET A 122 -14.53 -3.52 -0.44
CA MET A 122 -14.61 -4.97 -0.66
C MET A 122 -15.51 -5.36 -1.82
N GLU A 123 -16.60 -4.62 -2.03
CA GLU A 123 -17.51 -4.76 -3.17
C GLU A 123 -16.87 -4.27 -4.47
N PHE A 124 -16.14 -3.15 -4.40
CA PHE A 124 -15.43 -2.59 -5.54
C PHE A 124 -14.35 -3.55 -6.05
N GLU A 125 -13.50 -4.09 -5.17
CA GLU A 125 -12.40 -5.00 -5.54
C GLU A 125 -12.92 -6.30 -6.18
N GLN A 126 -14.08 -6.79 -5.76
CA GLN A 126 -14.70 -7.96 -6.41
C GLN A 126 -14.99 -7.73 -7.91
N GLN A 127 -15.38 -6.52 -8.28
CA GLN A 127 -15.73 -6.13 -9.64
C GLN A 127 -14.52 -5.61 -10.44
N HIS A 128 -13.49 -5.15 -9.76
CA HIS A 128 -12.28 -4.56 -10.33
C HIS A 128 -11.04 -5.27 -9.77
N PRO A 129 -10.63 -6.40 -10.36
CA PRO A 129 -9.52 -7.19 -9.83
C PRO A 129 -8.20 -6.41 -9.77
N ILE A 130 -7.44 -6.64 -8.72
CA ILE A 130 -6.05 -6.19 -8.59
C ILE A 130 -5.22 -6.86 -9.69
N GLN A 131 -4.45 -6.07 -10.45
CA GLN A 131 -3.70 -6.53 -11.63
C GLN A 131 -2.23 -6.86 -11.32
N ALA A 132 -1.73 -6.48 -10.14
CA ALA A 132 -0.38 -6.81 -9.72
C ALA A 132 -0.18 -8.32 -9.59
N GLN A 133 1.01 -8.78 -9.99
CA GLN A 133 1.39 -10.20 -9.94
C GLN A 133 1.75 -10.66 -8.53
N HIS A 134 2.31 -9.73 -7.72
CA HIS A 134 2.74 -9.99 -6.35
C HIS A 134 2.06 -9.01 -5.39
N VAL A 135 1.36 -9.55 -4.39
CA VAL A 135 0.63 -8.72 -3.41
C VAL A 135 0.97 -9.16 -1.99
N TYR A 136 1.68 -8.29 -1.28
CA TYR A 136 1.89 -8.46 0.15
C TYR A 136 0.81 -7.73 0.94
N LEU A 137 0.21 -8.45 1.87
CA LEU A 137 -0.73 -7.92 2.85
C LEU A 137 -0.20 -8.16 4.26
N SER A 138 -0.37 -7.22 5.16
CA SER A 138 -0.15 -7.48 6.58
C SER A 138 -1.14 -6.77 7.47
N LEU A 139 -1.26 -7.23 8.71
CA LEU A 139 -2.09 -6.60 9.74
C LEU A 139 -1.49 -6.83 11.12
N GLY A 140 -1.65 -5.89 12.03
CA GLY A 140 -1.35 -6.12 13.44
C GLY A 140 -2.43 -6.98 14.12
N ASP A 141 -2.02 -7.91 14.97
CA ASP A 141 -2.90 -8.88 15.65
C ASP A 141 -3.91 -8.25 16.64
N LYS A 142 -3.79 -6.94 16.87
CA LYS A 142 -4.71 -6.16 17.72
C LYS A 142 -5.53 -5.13 16.96
N GLU A 143 -5.32 -4.97 15.64
CA GLU A 143 -6.01 -3.92 14.87
C GLU A 143 -7.51 -4.17 14.74
N GLU A 144 -7.93 -5.41 14.54
CA GLU A 144 -9.36 -5.79 14.50
C GLU A 144 -10.07 -5.68 15.86
N ARG A 145 -9.32 -5.46 16.97
CA ARG A 145 -9.88 -5.33 18.31
C ARG A 145 -10.24 -3.89 18.70
N THR A 146 -10.30 -2.99 17.74
CA THR A 146 -10.71 -1.60 17.97
C THR A 146 -12.19 -1.50 18.37
N LYS A 147 -12.54 -0.45 19.14
CA LYS A 147 -13.93 -0.14 19.50
C LYS A 147 -14.74 0.46 18.33
N ASN A 148 -14.07 0.93 17.28
CA ASN A 148 -14.73 1.45 16.08
C ASN A 148 -15.18 0.27 15.21
N ALA A 149 -16.48 0.04 15.10
CA ALA A 149 -17.04 -1.11 14.39
C ALA A 149 -16.67 -1.14 12.89
N VAL A 150 -16.53 0.03 12.23
CA VAL A 150 -16.11 0.11 10.83
C VAL A 150 -14.67 -0.37 10.70
N MET A 151 -13.77 0.15 11.54
CA MET A 151 -12.35 -0.21 11.48
C MET A 151 -12.11 -1.66 11.95
N ALA A 152 -12.94 -2.19 12.83
CA ALA A 152 -12.83 -3.58 13.32
C ALA A 152 -13.02 -4.61 12.20
N ALA A 153 -13.74 -4.26 11.13
CA ALA A 153 -13.93 -5.12 9.96
C ALA A 153 -12.62 -5.39 9.18
N VAL A 154 -11.53 -4.67 9.49
CA VAL A 154 -10.24 -4.82 8.79
C VAL A 154 -9.72 -6.26 8.79
N GLY A 155 -9.90 -7.01 9.90
CA GLY A 155 -9.43 -8.38 10.02
C GLY A 155 -10.15 -9.34 9.06
N ASP A 156 -11.48 -9.28 9.03
CA ASP A 156 -12.28 -10.12 8.13
C ASP A 156 -12.08 -9.72 6.68
N ASN A 157 -12.03 -8.42 6.40
CA ASN A 157 -11.84 -7.90 5.05
C ASN A 157 -10.48 -8.30 4.48
N ILE A 158 -9.39 -8.21 5.24
CA ILE A 158 -8.06 -8.57 4.74
C ILE A 158 -7.92 -10.07 4.49
N ARG A 159 -8.54 -10.92 5.33
CA ARG A 159 -8.60 -12.38 5.10
C ARG A 159 -9.37 -12.70 3.82
N ALA A 160 -10.53 -12.07 3.63
CA ALA A 160 -11.35 -12.25 2.42
C ALA A 160 -10.61 -11.76 1.16
N LEU A 161 -9.93 -10.61 1.24
CA LEU A 161 -9.11 -10.10 0.12
C LEU A 161 -7.99 -11.08 -0.23
N HIS A 162 -7.22 -11.56 0.76
CA HIS A 162 -6.16 -12.55 0.55
C HIS A 162 -6.69 -13.83 -0.10
N SER A 163 -7.82 -14.37 0.37
CA SER A 163 -8.43 -15.56 -0.22
C SER A 163 -8.78 -15.36 -1.69
N ARG A 164 -9.39 -14.21 -2.03
CA ARG A 164 -9.73 -13.90 -3.44
C ARG A 164 -8.50 -13.72 -4.32
N LEU A 165 -7.44 -13.11 -3.83
CA LEU A 165 -6.18 -13.00 -4.57
C LEU A 165 -5.60 -14.37 -4.87
N ALA A 166 -5.53 -15.26 -3.87
CA ALA A 166 -5.05 -16.63 -4.04
C ALA A 166 -5.93 -17.45 -5.03
N GLU A 167 -7.25 -17.33 -4.94
CA GLU A 167 -8.19 -17.98 -5.86
C GLU A 167 -8.02 -17.53 -7.32
N ARG A 168 -7.59 -16.28 -7.54
CA ARG A 168 -7.28 -15.71 -8.86
C ARG A 168 -5.89 -16.08 -9.37
N GLY A 169 -5.08 -16.75 -8.55
CA GLY A 169 -3.71 -17.15 -8.90
C GLY A 169 -2.67 -16.01 -8.73
N THR A 170 -3.02 -14.93 -8.02
CA THR A 170 -2.06 -13.91 -7.65
C THR A 170 -1.09 -14.48 -6.61
N ASP A 171 0.22 -14.28 -6.82
CA ASP A 171 1.21 -14.57 -5.78
C ASP A 171 1.03 -13.59 -4.63
N CYS A 172 0.52 -14.07 -3.50
CA CYS A 172 0.15 -13.22 -2.39
C CYS A 172 0.41 -13.85 -1.03
N THR A 173 0.66 -13.00 -0.05
CA THR A 173 0.80 -13.41 1.36
C THR A 173 0.00 -12.50 2.27
N LEU A 174 -0.42 -13.04 3.42
CA LEU A 174 -1.01 -12.27 4.53
C LEU A 174 -0.23 -12.54 5.80
N GLU A 175 0.48 -11.54 6.27
CA GLU A 175 1.28 -11.64 7.48
C GLU A 175 0.63 -10.94 8.67
N TRP A 176 0.64 -11.60 9.83
CA TRP A 176 0.19 -11.04 11.10
C TRP A 176 1.38 -10.56 11.93
N ASN A 177 1.40 -9.26 12.22
CA ASN A 177 2.42 -8.64 13.04
C ASN A 177 1.94 -8.46 14.49
N SER A 178 2.85 -8.52 15.45
CA SER A 178 2.50 -8.29 16.86
C SER A 178 2.16 -6.82 17.11
N GLY A 179 0.98 -6.54 17.68
CA GLY A 179 0.56 -5.22 18.17
C GLY A 179 -0.53 -4.55 17.36
N GLY A 180 -0.78 -3.27 17.67
CA GLY A 180 -1.79 -2.45 17.01
C GLY A 180 -1.25 -1.68 15.81
N HIS A 181 -2.13 -0.83 15.24
CA HIS A 181 -1.90 -0.11 13.99
C HIS A 181 -0.65 0.80 13.95
N PHE A 182 -0.25 1.37 15.07
CA PHE A 182 0.86 2.33 15.11
C PHE A 182 2.21 1.73 15.53
N LYS A 183 2.27 0.40 15.68
CA LYS A 183 3.49 -0.28 16.11
C LYS A 183 4.36 -0.65 14.92
N ASP A 184 5.61 -0.21 14.92
CA ASP A 184 6.66 -0.59 13.96
C ASP A 184 6.23 -0.41 12.48
N ALA A 185 5.53 0.70 12.16
CA ALA A 185 4.97 0.93 10.83
C ALA A 185 6.05 0.94 9.74
N ASP A 186 7.19 1.57 9.99
CA ASP A 186 8.38 1.62 9.12
C ASP A 186 8.93 0.21 8.83
N LEU A 187 9.11 -0.60 9.87
CA LEU A 187 9.62 -1.97 9.71
C LEU A 187 8.61 -2.91 9.00
N ARG A 188 7.31 -2.72 9.25
CA ARG A 188 6.26 -3.47 8.55
C ARG A 188 6.19 -3.12 7.08
N THR A 189 6.33 -1.83 6.75
CA THR A 189 6.38 -1.36 5.35
C THR A 189 7.64 -1.86 4.66
N ALA A 190 8.79 -1.79 5.32
CA ALA A 190 10.04 -2.34 4.79
C ALA A 190 9.94 -3.84 4.47
N LYS A 191 9.30 -4.60 5.37
CA LYS A 191 9.07 -6.03 5.16
C LYS A 191 8.15 -6.31 3.98
N ALA A 192 7.11 -5.50 3.81
CA ALA A 192 6.22 -5.59 2.66
C ALA A 192 6.96 -5.38 1.34
N PHE A 193 7.79 -4.34 1.24
CA PHE A 193 8.61 -4.09 0.05
C PHE A 193 9.62 -5.23 -0.21
N ARG A 194 10.31 -5.71 0.82
CA ARG A 194 11.26 -6.82 0.67
C ARG A 194 10.61 -8.05 0.11
N TRP A 195 9.49 -8.50 0.69
CA TRP A 195 8.76 -9.66 0.21
C TRP A 195 8.32 -9.47 -1.25
N THR A 196 7.79 -8.30 -1.60
CA THR A 196 7.30 -8.02 -2.97
C THR A 196 8.44 -7.95 -3.99
N MET A 197 9.69 -7.66 -3.57
CA MET A 197 10.87 -7.67 -4.44
C MET A 197 11.48 -9.07 -4.62
N GLU A 198 11.17 -10.02 -3.76
CA GLU A 198 11.66 -11.40 -3.88
C GLU A 198 10.97 -12.11 -5.05
N GLU A 199 11.71 -13.00 -5.73
CA GLU A 199 11.10 -13.91 -6.70
C GLU A 199 10.59 -15.13 -5.93
N HIS A 200 9.28 -15.31 -5.87
CA HIS A 200 8.65 -16.48 -5.29
C HIS A 200 8.48 -17.52 -6.40
N ILE A 201 9.31 -18.58 -6.34
CA ILE A 201 9.31 -19.71 -7.28
C ILE A 201 8.35 -20.80 -6.77
#